data_01fc948c9454759d69c04181dfd297d8
#
_entry.id   01fc948c9454759d69c04181dfd297d8
#
_cell.length_a   1.000
_cell.length_b   1.000
_cell.length_c   1.000
_cell.angle_alpha   90.00
_cell.angle_beta   90.00
_cell.angle_gamma   90.00
#
_symmetry.space_group_name_H-M   'P 1'
#
loop_
_entity.id
_entity.type
_entity.pdbx_description
1 polymer ?
#
loop_
_entity_poly.entity_id
_entity_poly.type
_entity_poly.pdbx_seq_one_letter_code
_entity_poly.pdbx_strand_id
1 'polypeptide(L)'
;MRRDIVHIALMAGGALWLAGCSMADTRSPVPEFMRARATEPMPPEPPPDVSRLVREQLDSVFIAASYPRQVQISPPLHEPQGSGWTACVRAELTSATGQPLGTQTYRITISGGAIIDRRRAEAEDNCASETYQPI
;
A
#
# COMPACT_ATOMS: atom_id res chain seq x y z
N MET A 1 -38.98 37.72 37.45
CA MET A 1 -38.03 37.28 38.50
C MET A 1 -38.04 35.79 38.85
N ARG A 2 -38.82 34.94 38.20
CA ARG A 2 -38.82 33.47 38.48
C ARG A 2 -38.11 32.63 37.42
N ARG A 3 -37.70 33.21 36.31
CA ARG A 3 -37.02 32.50 35.21
C ARG A 3 -35.49 32.49 35.30
N ASP A 4 -34.93 33.47 35.99
CA ASP A 4 -33.47 33.63 36.06
C ASP A 4 -32.85 32.75 37.14
N ILE A 5 -33.61 32.27 38.13
CA ILE A 5 -33.12 31.39 39.21
C ILE A 5 -32.94 29.96 38.72
N VAL A 6 -33.72 29.54 37.71
CA VAL A 6 -33.62 28.16 37.18
C VAL A 6 -32.37 27.97 36.31
N HIS A 7 -31.88 29.03 35.67
CA HIS A 7 -30.70 28.95 34.81
C HIS A 7 -29.37 28.93 35.60
N ILE A 8 -29.32 29.49 36.79
CA ILE A 8 -28.13 29.50 37.64
C ILE A 8 -27.91 28.13 38.33
N ALA A 9 -28.99 27.40 38.60
CA ALA A 9 -28.89 26.08 39.22
C ALA A 9 -28.39 24.97 38.24
N LEU A 10 -28.55 25.19 36.93
CA LEU A 10 -28.11 24.20 35.91
C LEU A 10 -26.64 24.30 35.53
N MET A 11 -26.00 25.47 35.80
CA MET A 11 -24.58 25.67 35.47
C MET A 11 -23.60 25.21 36.57
N ALA A 12 -24.11 24.94 37.80
CA ALA A 12 -23.28 24.49 38.92
C ALA A 12 -23.07 22.96 38.96
N GLY A 13 -23.86 22.20 38.20
CA GLY A 13 -23.80 20.70 38.20
C GLY A 13 -22.82 20.08 37.20
N GLY A 14 -22.26 20.88 36.30
CA GLY A 14 -21.47 20.36 35.18
C GLY A 14 -19.95 20.23 35.41
N ALA A 15 -19.44 20.73 36.54
CA ALA A 15 -18.00 20.88 36.72
C ALA A 15 -17.30 19.77 37.53
N LEU A 16 -18.04 18.75 38.01
CA LEU A 16 -17.47 17.72 38.91
C LEU A 16 -17.18 16.34 38.26
N TRP A 17 -17.31 16.22 36.94
CA TRP A 17 -17.14 14.91 36.29
C TRP A 17 -15.87 14.75 35.45
N LEU A 18 -14.90 15.67 35.52
CA LEU A 18 -13.68 15.62 34.74
C LEU A 18 -12.38 15.36 35.56
N ALA A 19 -12.47 14.97 36.82
CA ALA A 19 -11.30 14.74 37.67
C ALA A 19 -11.06 13.27 38.00
N GLY A 20 -11.35 12.34 37.10
CA GLY A 20 -11.29 10.91 37.41
C GLY A 20 -10.64 10.01 36.37
N CYS A 21 -9.72 10.48 35.55
CA CYS A 21 -9.02 9.61 34.58
C CYS A 21 -7.56 9.96 34.37
N SER A 22 -6.74 9.91 35.45
CA SER A 22 -5.28 9.93 35.28
C SER A 22 -4.56 9.24 36.43
N MET A 23 -4.90 7.98 36.72
CA MET A 23 -4.06 7.05 37.46
C MET A 23 -4.26 5.65 36.91
N ALA A 24 -4.09 5.47 35.62
CA ALA A 24 -3.73 4.18 35.09
C ALA A 24 -2.21 4.07 35.13
N ASP A 25 -1.68 3.87 36.30
CA ASP A 25 -0.32 3.38 36.47
C ASP A 25 -0.34 1.94 35.91
N THR A 26 -0.06 1.83 34.62
CA THR A 26 -0.03 0.57 33.87
C THR A 26 1.24 -0.23 34.19
N ARG A 27 1.55 -0.36 35.46
CA ARG A 27 2.41 -1.42 35.97
C ARG A 27 1.54 -2.62 36.33
N SER A 28 0.73 -3.09 35.40
CA SER A 28 0.28 -4.46 35.47
C SER A 28 1.51 -5.35 35.41
N PRO A 29 1.73 -6.22 36.40
CA PRO A 29 2.74 -7.27 36.30
C PRO A 29 2.23 -8.32 35.30
N VAL A 30 2.22 -7.94 34.03
CA VAL A 30 1.98 -8.92 32.96
C VAL A 30 3.21 -9.82 33.01
N PRO A 31 3.02 -11.12 33.31
CA PRO A 31 4.12 -12.07 33.32
C PRO A 31 4.91 -11.94 32.03
N GLU A 32 6.22 -11.97 32.12
CA GLU A 32 7.13 -11.70 30.99
C GLU A 32 6.91 -12.62 29.79
N PHE A 33 6.32 -13.81 30.00
CA PHE A 33 5.90 -14.72 28.93
C PHE A 33 4.68 -14.23 28.12
N MET A 34 3.88 -13.29 28.68
CA MET A 34 2.75 -12.63 28.00
C MET A 34 3.15 -11.29 27.36
N ARG A 35 4.35 -10.79 27.62
CA ARG A 35 4.90 -9.77 26.73
C ARG A 35 5.06 -10.47 25.39
N ALA A 36 4.12 -10.20 24.47
CA ALA A 36 4.29 -10.57 23.09
C ALA A 36 5.74 -10.24 22.78
N ARG A 37 6.53 -11.26 22.42
CA ARG A 37 7.87 -11.04 21.86
C ARG A 37 7.66 -9.92 20.86
N ALA A 38 8.25 -8.77 21.11
CA ALA A 38 8.26 -7.71 20.13
C ALA A 38 8.70 -8.43 18.86
N THR A 39 7.78 -8.57 17.92
CA THR A 39 8.06 -9.26 16.66
C THR A 39 9.21 -8.47 16.10
N GLU A 40 10.39 -9.05 16.15
CA GLU A 40 11.60 -8.44 15.63
C GLU A 40 11.26 -7.98 14.22
N PRO A 41 11.41 -6.69 13.88
CA PRO A 41 10.99 -6.20 12.58
C PRO A 41 11.63 -7.10 11.53
N MET A 42 10.80 -7.77 10.76
CA MET A 42 11.28 -8.64 9.68
C MET A 42 12.22 -7.81 8.81
N PRO A 43 13.45 -8.26 8.55
CA PRO A 43 14.37 -7.50 7.71
C PRO A 43 13.66 -7.13 6.41
N PRO A 44 13.82 -5.90 5.93
CA PRO A 44 13.18 -5.47 4.70
C PRO A 44 13.59 -6.38 3.55
N GLU A 45 12.61 -6.82 2.76
CA GLU A 45 12.84 -7.65 1.59
C GLU A 45 13.80 -6.93 0.64
N PRO A 46 14.84 -7.61 0.12
CA PRO A 46 15.76 -6.97 -0.83
C PRO A 46 15.01 -6.59 -2.12
N PRO A 47 15.48 -5.57 -2.86
CA PRO A 47 14.83 -5.15 -4.09
C PRO A 47 14.81 -6.30 -5.11
N PRO A 48 13.64 -6.60 -5.70
CA PRO A 48 13.49 -7.69 -6.65
C PRO A 48 14.12 -7.37 -8.02
N ASP A 49 14.53 -8.39 -8.72
CA ASP A 49 14.86 -8.29 -10.15
C ASP A 49 13.57 -8.25 -10.98
N VAL A 50 13.04 -7.04 -11.18
CA VAL A 50 11.78 -6.81 -11.92
C VAL A 50 11.89 -7.32 -13.36
N SER A 51 13.05 -7.16 -14.01
CA SER A 51 13.28 -7.60 -15.39
C SER A 51 13.07 -9.10 -15.54
N ARG A 52 13.68 -9.86 -14.65
CA ARG A 52 13.55 -11.31 -14.63
C ARG A 52 12.09 -11.73 -14.35
N LEU A 53 11.47 -11.16 -13.32
CA LEU A 53 10.09 -11.49 -12.94
C LEU A 53 9.10 -11.22 -14.08
N VAL A 54 9.21 -10.07 -14.75
CA VAL A 54 8.31 -9.73 -15.86
C VAL A 54 8.54 -10.65 -17.05
N ARG A 55 9.78 -11.01 -17.39
CA ARG A 55 10.05 -11.97 -18.48
C ARG A 55 9.48 -13.36 -18.19
N GLU A 56 9.62 -13.83 -16.96
CA GLU A 56 9.13 -15.15 -16.53
C GLU A 56 7.61 -15.20 -16.43
N GLN A 57 6.96 -14.05 -16.17
CA GLN A 57 5.52 -13.96 -15.86
C GLN A 57 4.78 -12.97 -16.77
N LEU A 58 5.14 -12.89 -18.05
CA LEU A 58 4.50 -11.96 -19.00
C LEU A 58 2.97 -12.10 -19.02
N ASP A 59 2.46 -13.32 -18.95
CA ASP A 59 1.02 -13.61 -18.94
C ASP A 59 0.33 -13.12 -17.64
N SER A 60 1.10 -12.96 -16.57
CA SER A 60 0.59 -12.38 -15.31
C SER A 60 0.53 -10.86 -15.38
N VAL A 61 1.35 -10.22 -16.20
CA VAL A 61 1.40 -8.76 -16.37
C VAL A 61 0.41 -8.31 -17.45
N PHE A 62 0.37 -9.01 -18.58
CA PHE A 62 -0.46 -8.65 -19.72
C PHE A 62 -1.62 -9.64 -19.88
N ILE A 63 -2.72 -9.18 -20.48
CA ILE A 63 -3.86 -10.05 -20.79
C ILE A 63 -3.41 -11.10 -21.80
N ALA A 64 -3.74 -12.36 -21.55
CA ALA A 64 -3.32 -13.49 -22.39
C ALA A 64 -3.69 -13.39 -23.89
N ALA A 65 -4.68 -12.56 -24.24
CA ALA A 65 -5.07 -12.28 -25.61
C ALA A 65 -4.30 -11.11 -26.27
N SER A 66 -3.28 -10.56 -25.59
CA SER A 66 -2.48 -9.46 -26.11
C SER A 66 -1.03 -9.91 -26.32
N TYR A 67 -0.43 -9.39 -27.40
CA TYR A 67 0.97 -9.64 -27.72
C TYR A 67 1.80 -8.41 -27.34
N PRO A 68 2.52 -8.43 -26.21
CA PRO A 68 3.34 -7.30 -25.79
C PRO A 68 4.59 -7.17 -26.64
N ARG A 69 4.88 -5.96 -27.05
CA ARG A 69 6.13 -5.57 -27.74
C ARG A 69 6.77 -4.41 -27.01
N GLN A 70 8.09 -4.26 -27.16
CA GLN A 70 8.85 -3.17 -26.55
C GLN A 70 8.55 -3.04 -25.03
N VAL A 71 8.58 -4.18 -24.34
CA VAL A 71 8.32 -4.20 -22.91
C VAL A 71 9.40 -3.43 -22.17
N GLN A 72 8.98 -2.51 -21.33
CA GLN A 72 9.84 -1.66 -20.52
C GLN A 72 9.36 -1.65 -19.08
N ILE A 73 10.31 -1.55 -18.16
CA ILE A 73 10.04 -1.58 -16.72
C ILE A 73 10.63 -0.35 -16.03
N SER A 74 10.01 0.10 -14.95
CA SER A 74 10.60 1.05 -14.02
C SER A 74 11.45 0.34 -12.97
N PRO A 75 12.34 1.05 -12.26
CA PRO A 75 12.95 0.55 -11.04
C PRO A 75 11.89 0.14 -10.01
N PRO A 76 12.17 -0.86 -9.14
CA PRO A 76 11.28 -1.20 -8.06
C PRO A 76 11.25 -0.11 -7.00
N LEU A 77 10.05 0.22 -6.51
CA LEU A 77 9.82 1.14 -5.41
C LEU A 77 9.26 0.36 -4.23
N HIS A 78 9.83 0.59 -3.05
CA HIS A 78 9.33 -0.03 -1.82
C HIS A 78 7.95 0.53 -1.47
N GLU A 79 6.99 -0.34 -1.15
CA GLU A 79 5.66 0.09 -0.72
C GLU A 79 5.75 0.75 0.68
N PRO A 80 5.39 2.04 0.84
CA PRO A 80 5.57 2.75 2.11
C PRO A 80 4.78 2.17 3.28
N GLN A 81 3.67 1.50 2.98
CA GLN A 81 2.75 0.94 3.98
C GLN A 81 2.72 -0.60 3.98
N GLY A 82 3.63 -1.25 3.25
CA GLY A 82 3.67 -2.69 3.09
C GLY A 82 5.08 -3.26 3.12
N SER A 83 5.17 -4.58 3.08
CA SER A 83 6.45 -5.31 3.04
C SER A 83 6.93 -5.61 1.62
N GLY A 84 6.18 -5.18 0.60
CA GLY A 84 6.42 -5.52 -0.80
C GLY A 84 7.05 -4.39 -1.61
N TRP A 85 7.17 -4.64 -2.90
CA TRP A 85 7.69 -3.74 -3.90
C TRP A 85 6.66 -3.48 -4.97
N THR A 86 6.71 -2.32 -5.60
CA THR A 86 5.91 -1.98 -6.77
C THR A 86 6.80 -1.57 -7.92
N ALA A 87 6.34 -1.80 -9.13
CA ALA A 87 7.01 -1.31 -10.34
C ALA A 87 5.98 -1.01 -11.42
N CYS A 88 6.34 -0.14 -12.35
CA CYS A 88 5.56 0.15 -13.54
C CYS A 88 6.10 -0.66 -14.72
N VAL A 89 5.20 -1.30 -15.46
CA VAL A 89 5.51 -2.05 -16.67
C VAL A 89 4.70 -1.49 -17.80
N ARG A 90 5.34 -1.12 -18.91
CA ARG A 90 4.64 -0.66 -20.10
C ARG A 90 5.05 -1.43 -21.33
N ALA A 91 4.12 -1.61 -22.24
CA ALA A 91 4.37 -2.25 -23.52
C ALA A 91 3.39 -1.75 -24.59
N GLU A 92 3.78 -1.88 -25.82
CA GLU A 92 2.86 -1.80 -26.96
C GLU A 92 2.11 -3.11 -27.08
N LEU A 93 0.79 -3.04 -27.03
CA LEU A 93 -0.07 -4.23 -27.12
C LEU A 93 -0.76 -4.32 -28.48
N THR A 94 -0.86 -5.55 -28.97
CA THR A 94 -1.63 -5.89 -30.14
C THR A 94 -2.65 -6.96 -29.75
N SER A 95 -3.89 -6.83 -30.20
CA SER A 95 -4.93 -7.83 -29.95
C SER A 95 -4.62 -9.14 -30.67
N ALA A 96 -5.32 -10.21 -30.27
CA ALA A 96 -5.24 -11.52 -30.96
C ALA A 96 -5.61 -11.47 -32.45
N THR A 97 -6.39 -10.46 -32.86
CA THR A 97 -6.76 -10.20 -34.26
C THR A 97 -5.75 -9.34 -35.02
N GLY A 98 -4.64 -8.97 -34.38
CA GLY A 98 -3.60 -8.12 -34.96
C GLY A 98 -3.87 -6.62 -34.91
N GLN A 99 -4.93 -6.18 -34.21
CA GLN A 99 -5.28 -4.78 -34.09
C GLN A 99 -4.41 -4.10 -33.01
N PRO A 100 -3.77 -2.96 -33.27
CA PRO A 100 -2.98 -2.26 -32.27
C PRO A 100 -3.87 -1.69 -31.16
N LEU A 101 -3.52 -1.98 -29.93
CA LEU A 101 -4.19 -1.50 -28.71
C LEU A 101 -3.46 -0.28 -28.10
N GLY A 102 -2.33 0.11 -28.70
CA GLY A 102 -1.47 1.17 -28.21
C GLY A 102 -0.61 0.80 -27.02
N THR A 103 0.09 1.79 -26.49
CA THR A 103 0.92 1.62 -25.30
C THR A 103 0.05 1.53 -24.06
N GLN A 104 0.21 0.48 -23.29
CA GLN A 104 -0.46 0.26 -22.02
C GLN A 104 0.57 0.22 -20.89
N THR A 105 0.22 0.82 -19.77
CA THR A 105 1.05 0.81 -18.57
C THR A 105 0.29 0.15 -17.43
N TYR A 106 0.97 -0.76 -16.73
CA TYR A 106 0.46 -1.47 -15.58
C TYR A 106 1.35 -1.20 -14.37
N ARG A 107 0.74 -1.08 -13.20
CA ARG A 107 1.44 -1.17 -11.93
C ARG A 107 1.35 -2.61 -11.45
N ILE A 108 2.50 -3.18 -11.12
CA ILE A 108 2.62 -4.51 -10.53
C ILE A 108 3.03 -4.40 -9.07
N THR A 109 2.54 -5.31 -8.25
CA THR A 109 2.95 -5.48 -6.86
C THR A 109 3.73 -6.79 -6.74
N ILE A 110 4.88 -6.72 -6.11
CA ILE A 110 5.81 -7.84 -5.95
C ILE A 110 6.00 -8.12 -4.47
N SER A 111 5.88 -9.36 -4.06
CA SER A 111 6.15 -9.81 -2.70
C SER A 111 6.63 -11.25 -2.71
N GLY A 112 7.61 -11.58 -1.85
CA GLY A 112 8.17 -12.92 -1.80
C GLY A 112 8.82 -13.37 -3.12
N GLY A 113 9.29 -12.45 -3.95
CA GLY A 113 9.91 -12.77 -5.24
C GLY A 113 8.91 -13.15 -6.33
N ALA A 114 7.62 -12.84 -6.19
CA ALA A 114 6.59 -13.09 -7.18
C ALA A 114 5.73 -11.85 -7.43
N ILE A 115 5.14 -11.75 -8.63
CA ILE A 115 4.12 -10.75 -8.94
C ILE A 115 2.81 -11.25 -8.34
N ILE A 116 2.31 -10.55 -7.31
CA ILE A 116 1.10 -10.94 -6.57
C ILE A 116 -0.14 -10.18 -7.00
N ASP A 117 0.04 -9.01 -7.61
CA ASP A 117 -1.07 -8.20 -8.13
C ASP A 117 -0.61 -7.38 -9.32
N ARG A 118 -1.58 -7.03 -10.18
CA ARG A 118 -1.42 -6.09 -11.27
C ARG A 118 -2.68 -5.29 -11.47
N ARG A 119 -2.54 -4.05 -11.82
CA ARG A 119 -3.63 -3.21 -12.28
C ARG A 119 -3.16 -2.21 -13.34
N ARG A 120 -4.08 -1.66 -14.07
CA ARG A 120 -3.75 -0.56 -14.99
C ARG A 120 -3.25 0.63 -14.19
N ALA A 121 -2.19 1.25 -14.65
CA ALA A 121 -1.63 2.42 -13.97
C ALA A 121 -2.60 3.60 -14.06
N GLU A 122 -2.76 4.28 -12.94
CA GLU A 122 -3.56 5.50 -12.78
C GLU A 122 -2.63 6.71 -12.59
N ALA A 123 -3.19 7.92 -12.59
CA ALA A 123 -2.39 9.14 -12.46
C ALA A 123 -1.62 9.20 -11.14
N GLU A 124 -2.20 8.68 -10.06
CA GLU A 124 -1.62 8.65 -8.72
C GLU A 124 -0.43 7.70 -8.57
N ASP A 125 -0.27 6.77 -9.51
CA ASP A 125 0.83 5.80 -9.49
C ASP A 125 2.18 6.39 -9.89
N ASN A 126 2.19 7.61 -10.43
CA ASN A 126 3.37 8.29 -10.96
C ASN A 126 4.13 7.52 -12.05
N CYS A 127 3.52 6.47 -12.62
CA CYS A 127 4.13 5.67 -13.68
C CYS A 127 4.52 6.50 -14.92
N ALA A 128 3.86 7.63 -15.16
CA ALA A 128 4.16 8.51 -16.28
C ALA A 128 5.52 9.22 -16.14
N SER A 129 5.98 9.45 -14.91
CA SER A 129 7.23 10.14 -14.58
C SER A 129 8.41 9.21 -14.30
N GLU A 130 8.20 7.90 -14.31
CA GLU A 130 9.24 6.92 -14.06
C GLU A 130 10.22 6.79 -15.23
N THR A 131 11.47 6.42 -14.89
CA THR A 131 12.49 6.10 -15.90
C THR A 131 12.35 4.65 -16.32
N TYR A 132 12.09 4.42 -17.59
CA TYR A 132 11.89 3.08 -18.13
C TYR A 132 13.12 2.49 -18.77
N GLN A 133 13.33 1.19 -18.55
CA GLN A 133 14.40 0.41 -19.18
C GLN A 133 13.77 -0.74 -19.98
N PRO A 134 14.23 -1.01 -21.21
CA PRO A 134 13.77 -2.15 -22.00
C PRO A 134 14.23 -3.46 -21.38
N ILE A 135 13.43 -4.51 -21.54
CA ILE A 135 13.78 -5.87 -21.11
C ILE A 135 13.83 -6.84 -22.27
#